data_d4040f853912de414e84698501283e10
#
_entry.id   d4040f853912de414e84698501283e10
#
_cell.length_a   1.000
_cell.length_b   1.000
_cell.length_c   1.000
_cell.angle_alpha   90.00
_cell.angle_beta   90.00
_cell.angle_gamma   90.00
#
_symmetry.space_group_name_H-M   'P 1'
#
loop_
_entity.id
_entity.type
_entity.pdbx_description
1 polymer ?
#
loop_
_entity_poly.entity_id
_entity_poly.type
_entity_poly.pdbx_seq_one_letter_code
_entity_poly.pdbx_strand_id
1 'polypeptide(L)'
;MKLSKLLLLPLIGLCVSGCDMIDYHPYDVRISGQTNINNYNIQKIEANCKDKTTLRFATISDSQRWYDETLDFVNHLNKRNDIDFVVHTGDFSDFGVTDEFLWQRDIMNKLKVPYVGLLGNHDCIGTGEDTYRAIFGEPNFSFIAGRIKFVCLNTNAIEYDYSRPIPD
;
A
#
# COMPACT_ATOMS: atom_id res chain seq x y z
N MET A 1 26.29 -27.22 50.00
CA MET A 1 26.49 -25.97 49.26
C MET A 1 26.86 -26.19 47.79
N LYS A 2 26.22 -27.13 47.07
CA LYS A 2 26.49 -27.44 45.65
C LYS A 2 25.24 -27.43 44.75
N LEU A 3 24.04 -27.19 45.32
CA LEU A 3 22.79 -27.23 44.60
C LEU A 3 22.44 -25.88 43.89
N SER A 4 22.98 -24.76 44.39
CA SER A 4 22.67 -23.41 43.86
C SER A 4 23.38 -23.09 42.54
N LYS A 5 24.51 -23.74 42.25
CA LYS A 5 25.24 -23.52 40.98
C LYS A 5 24.65 -24.27 39.78
N LEU A 6 23.93 -25.36 40.01
CA LEU A 6 23.33 -26.17 38.95
C LEU A 6 21.99 -25.57 38.47
N LEU A 7 21.31 -24.78 39.29
CA LEU A 7 20.06 -24.09 38.89
C LEU A 7 20.30 -22.76 38.15
N LEU A 8 21.49 -22.17 38.31
CA LEU A 8 21.81 -20.90 37.64
C LEU A 8 22.10 -21.09 36.13
N LEU A 9 22.68 -22.22 35.72
CA LEU A 9 22.99 -22.50 34.31
C LEU A 9 21.74 -22.57 33.40
N PRO A 10 20.67 -23.30 33.76
CA PRO A 10 19.46 -23.32 32.91
C PRO A 10 18.71 -21.98 32.92
N LEU A 11 18.80 -21.18 34.01
CA LEU A 11 18.19 -19.85 34.06
C LEU A 11 18.89 -18.85 33.13
N ILE A 12 20.21 -18.91 33.02
CA ILE A 12 20.99 -18.09 32.06
C ILE A 12 20.71 -18.55 30.60
N GLY A 13 20.56 -19.85 30.37
CA GLY A 13 20.18 -20.39 29.07
C GLY A 13 18.80 -19.91 28.57
N LEU A 14 17.82 -19.76 29.50
CA LEU A 14 16.50 -19.21 29.13
C LEU A 14 16.54 -17.70 28.82
N CYS A 15 17.44 -16.94 29.42
CA CYS A 15 17.58 -15.51 29.17
C CYS A 15 18.26 -15.24 27.80
N VAL A 16 19.07 -16.16 27.29
CA VAL A 16 19.78 -15.98 26.00
C VAL A 16 18.89 -16.41 24.82
N SER A 17 17.94 -17.33 25.01
CA SER A 17 17.00 -17.75 23.95
C SER A 17 15.81 -16.80 23.79
N GLY A 18 15.69 -15.78 24.61
CA GLY A 18 14.62 -14.79 24.52
C GLY A 18 14.91 -13.63 23.55
N CYS A 19 16.14 -13.47 23.07
CA CYS A 19 16.51 -12.39 22.17
C CYS A 19 16.02 -12.56 20.72
N ASP A 20 15.69 -13.79 20.30
CA ASP A 20 15.17 -14.08 18.95
C ASP A 20 13.64 -13.98 18.85
N MET A 21 12.94 -13.67 19.96
CA MET A 21 11.47 -13.58 19.95
C MET A 21 10.91 -12.23 19.48
N ILE A 22 11.77 -11.21 19.21
CA ILE A 22 11.37 -9.91 18.65
C ILE A 22 12.20 -9.68 17.38
N ASP A 23 11.90 -10.45 16.36
CA ASP A 23 12.55 -10.32 15.04
C ASP A 23 11.72 -9.46 14.07
N TYR A 24 10.77 -8.67 14.55
CA TYR A 24 9.91 -7.83 13.75
C TYR A 24 9.99 -6.37 14.20
N HIS A 25 10.49 -5.52 13.30
CA HIS A 25 10.38 -4.07 13.45
C HIS A 25 9.22 -3.58 12.58
N PRO A 26 8.34 -2.67 13.07
CA PRO A 26 7.20 -2.17 12.30
C PRO A 26 7.55 -1.56 10.93
N TYR A 27 8.77 -1.06 10.78
CA TYR A 27 9.32 -0.53 9.54
C TYR A 27 10.09 -1.55 8.70
N ASP A 28 10.10 -2.83 9.06
CA ASP A 28 10.64 -3.87 8.19
C ASP A 28 9.74 -4.06 6.97
N VAL A 29 10.30 -3.92 5.77
CA VAL A 29 9.55 -4.11 4.51
C VAL A 29 9.38 -5.60 4.24
N ARG A 30 8.50 -6.26 5.00
CA ARG A 30 8.14 -7.67 4.84
C ARG A 30 6.76 -7.77 4.19
N ILE A 31 6.75 -7.88 2.88
CA ILE A 31 5.51 -7.92 2.12
C ILE A 31 5.04 -9.35 1.95
N SER A 32 3.82 -9.63 2.40
CA SER A 32 3.09 -10.86 2.12
C SER A 32 1.90 -10.58 1.20
N GLY A 33 1.47 -11.57 0.43
CA GLY A 33 0.32 -11.45 -0.45
C GLY A 33 0.63 -10.76 -1.78
N GLN A 34 -0.36 -10.08 -2.37
CA GLN A 34 -0.27 -9.50 -3.70
C GLN A 34 0.66 -8.28 -3.73
N THR A 35 1.51 -8.23 -4.75
CA THR A 35 2.45 -7.14 -5.06
C THR A 35 2.25 -6.66 -6.49
N ASN A 36 2.95 -5.59 -6.89
CA ASN A 36 2.89 -5.00 -8.22
C ASN A 36 1.47 -4.66 -8.68
N ILE A 37 0.67 -4.16 -7.75
CA ILE A 37 -0.79 -3.99 -7.90
C ILE A 37 -1.12 -3.04 -9.04
N ASN A 38 -0.41 -1.89 -9.13
CA ASN A 38 -0.70 -0.90 -10.16
C ASN A 38 -0.54 -1.51 -11.56
N ASN A 39 0.60 -2.15 -11.86
CA ASN A 39 0.83 -2.74 -13.16
C ASN A 39 -0.21 -3.80 -13.52
N TYR A 40 -0.56 -4.66 -12.56
CA TYR A 40 -1.57 -5.69 -12.78
C TYR A 40 -2.96 -5.10 -13.07
N ASN A 41 -3.35 -4.10 -12.29
CA ASN A 41 -4.66 -3.47 -12.43
C ASN A 41 -4.72 -2.52 -13.64
N ILE A 42 -3.62 -1.85 -14.00
CA ILE A 42 -3.54 -1.04 -15.22
C ILE A 42 -3.85 -1.88 -16.46
N GLN A 43 -3.26 -3.08 -16.58
CA GLN A 43 -3.57 -3.98 -17.69
C GLN A 43 -5.07 -4.31 -17.78
N LYS A 44 -5.72 -4.51 -16.62
CA LYS A 44 -7.18 -4.74 -16.57
C LYS A 44 -7.97 -3.49 -16.96
N ILE A 45 -7.57 -2.30 -16.46
CA ILE A 45 -8.23 -1.04 -16.78
C ILE A 45 -8.16 -0.79 -18.28
N GLU A 46 -6.97 -0.91 -18.86
CA GLU A 46 -6.75 -0.69 -20.30
C GLU A 46 -7.56 -1.67 -21.15
N ALA A 47 -7.58 -2.95 -20.79
CA ALA A 47 -8.36 -3.96 -21.49
C ALA A 47 -9.87 -3.70 -21.37
N ASN A 48 -10.37 -3.43 -20.17
CA ASN A 48 -11.80 -3.25 -19.91
C ASN A 48 -12.35 -1.95 -20.47
N CYS A 49 -11.51 -0.93 -20.62
CA CYS A 49 -11.91 0.41 -21.06
C CYS A 49 -11.59 0.69 -22.52
N LYS A 50 -10.92 -0.21 -23.24
CA LYS A 50 -10.38 -0.01 -24.59
C LYS A 50 -11.35 0.67 -25.56
N ASP A 51 -12.59 0.22 -25.59
CA ASP A 51 -13.61 0.70 -26.55
C ASP A 51 -14.61 1.66 -25.93
N LYS A 52 -14.39 2.08 -24.66
CA LYS A 52 -15.30 2.97 -23.96
C LYS A 52 -15.14 4.42 -24.42
N THR A 53 -16.26 5.07 -24.71
CA THR A 53 -16.34 6.50 -25.03
C THR A 53 -16.64 7.36 -23.82
N THR A 54 -17.16 6.76 -22.77
CA THR A 54 -17.46 7.39 -21.47
C THR A 54 -16.83 6.55 -20.37
N LEU A 55 -16.10 7.21 -19.48
CA LEU A 55 -15.49 6.58 -18.32
C LEU A 55 -16.18 7.09 -17.05
N ARG A 56 -16.37 6.19 -16.09
CA ARG A 56 -16.82 6.55 -14.76
C ARG A 56 -15.91 5.85 -13.74
N PHE A 57 -15.15 6.62 -13.02
CA PHE A 57 -14.27 6.11 -11.97
C PHE A 57 -14.58 6.81 -10.64
N ALA A 58 -14.23 6.15 -9.55
CA ALA A 58 -14.30 6.71 -8.22
C ALA A 58 -12.91 7.04 -7.70
N THR A 59 -12.83 8.03 -6.82
CA THR A 59 -11.60 8.38 -6.10
C THR A 59 -11.81 8.23 -4.60
N ILE A 60 -10.77 7.82 -3.90
CA ILE A 60 -10.66 7.79 -2.45
C ILE A 60 -9.27 8.28 -2.07
N SER A 61 -9.13 8.92 -0.94
CA SER A 61 -7.87 9.42 -0.39
C SER A 61 -7.88 9.31 1.12
N ASP A 62 -6.69 9.44 1.76
CA ASP A 62 -6.56 9.61 3.20
C ASP A 62 -7.26 8.50 3.98
N SER A 63 -7.08 7.27 3.54
CA SER A 63 -7.75 6.10 4.10
C SER A 63 -7.05 5.53 5.35
N GLN A 64 -5.88 6.06 5.71
CA GLN A 64 -5.12 5.68 6.87
C GLN A 64 -6.01 5.63 8.12
N ARG A 65 -5.88 4.58 8.95
CA ARG A 65 -6.67 4.25 10.15
C ARG A 65 -8.21 4.17 9.99
N TRP A 66 -8.77 4.57 8.83
CA TRP A 66 -10.20 4.51 8.54
C TRP A 66 -10.55 3.19 7.81
N TYR A 67 -10.20 2.05 8.44
CA TYR A 67 -10.35 0.72 7.80
C TYR A 67 -11.80 0.33 7.60
N ASP A 68 -12.67 0.62 8.58
CA ASP A 68 -14.11 0.30 8.50
C ASP A 68 -14.80 1.17 7.44
N GLU A 69 -14.50 2.46 7.38
CA GLU A 69 -15.03 3.38 6.38
C GLU A 69 -14.53 3.05 4.99
N THR A 70 -13.27 2.62 4.87
CA THR A 70 -12.71 2.14 3.59
C THR A 70 -13.41 0.86 3.15
N LEU A 71 -13.69 -0.06 4.07
CA LEU A 71 -14.46 -1.26 3.78
C LEU A 71 -15.90 -0.94 3.36
N ASP A 72 -16.54 0.03 4.01
CA ASP A 72 -17.87 0.51 3.64
C ASP A 72 -17.88 1.15 2.25
N PHE A 73 -16.87 1.95 1.90
CA PHE A 73 -16.67 2.46 0.54
C PHE A 73 -16.58 1.32 -0.48
N VAL A 74 -15.73 0.32 -0.22
CA VAL A 74 -15.58 -0.86 -1.08
C VAL A 74 -16.91 -1.61 -1.24
N ASN A 75 -17.62 -1.86 -0.13
CA ASN A 75 -18.90 -2.53 -0.14
C ASN A 75 -19.98 -1.74 -0.90
N HIS A 76 -19.96 -0.41 -0.80
CA HIS A 76 -20.86 0.46 -1.55
C HIS A 76 -20.58 0.40 -3.06
N LEU A 77 -19.32 0.52 -3.46
CA LEU A 77 -18.92 0.45 -4.87
C LEU A 77 -19.21 -0.92 -5.48
N ASN A 78 -19.03 -1.99 -4.71
CA ASN A 78 -19.29 -3.36 -5.17
C ASN A 78 -20.78 -3.65 -5.48
N LYS A 79 -21.69 -2.79 -5.04
CA LYS A 79 -23.13 -2.84 -5.40
C LYS A 79 -23.42 -2.10 -6.71
N ARG A 80 -22.46 -1.32 -7.24
CA ARG A 80 -22.59 -0.56 -8.47
C ARG A 80 -22.05 -1.37 -9.64
N ASN A 81 -22.65 -1.20 -10.81
CA ASN A 81 -22.22 -1.84 -12.07
C ASN A 81 -21.73 -0.83 -13.10
N ASP A 82 -21.64 0.44 -12.71
CA ASP A 82 -21.37 1.56 -13.60
C ASP A 82 -20.00 2.24 -13.34
N ILE A 83 -19.20 1.68 -12.44
CA ILE A 83 -17.82 2.14 -12.16
C ILE A 83 -16.83 1.27 -12.94
N ASP A 84 -15.91 1.91 -13.64
CA ASP A 84 -14.89 1.26 -14.46
C ASP A 84 -13.66 0.87 -13.63
N PHE A 85 -13.22 1.76 -12.76
CA PHE A 85 -12.06 1.57 -11.88
C PHE A 85 -12.07 2.56 -10.71
N VAL A 86 -11.14 2.39 -9.78
CA VAL A 86 -10.93 3.29 -8.63
C VAL A 86 -9.52 3.84 -8.67
N VAL A 87 -9.35 5.10 -8.26
CA VAL A 87 -8.05 5.73 -8.01
C VAL A 87 -7.97 6.08 -6.52
N HIS A 88 -7.00 5.50 -5.83
CA HIS A 88 -6.63 5.90 -4.48
C HIS A 88 -5.50 6.91 -4.57
N THR A 89 -5.74 8.14 -4.13
CA THR A 89 -4.82 9.27 -4.36
C THR A 89 -3.76 9.46 -3.28
N GLY A 90 -3.52 8.42 -2.48
CA GLY A 90 -2.44 8.38 -1.48
C GLY A 90 -2.93 8.37 -0.05
N ASP A 91 -1.98 8.32 0.88
CA ASP A 91 -2.20 8.19 2.31
C ASP A 91 -2.93 6.90 2.69
N PHE A 92 -2.30 5.77 2.31
CA PHE A 92 -2.71 4.43 2.73
C PHE A 92 -2.32 4.17 4.18
N SER A 93 -1.18 4.70 4.60
CA SER A 93 -0.63 4.56 5.96
C SER A 93 -0.64 5.88 6.70
N ASP A 94 -0.67 5.84 8.04
CA ASP A 94 -0.58 7.01 8.88
C ASP A 94 0.88 7.33 9.25
N PHE A 95 1.69 6.28 9.41
CA PHE A 95 3.07 6.38 9.88
C PHE A 95 4.10 5.71 8.96
N GLY A 96 3.71 5.28 7.76
CA GLY A 96 4.59 4.54 6.85
C GLY A 96 4.92 3.13 7.32
N VAL A 97 4.12 2.57 8.22
CA VAL A 97 4.30 1.23 8.76
C VAL A 97 3.79 0.19 7.77
N THR A 98 4.57 -0.87 7.57
CA THR A 98 4.25 -1.92 6.58
C THR A 98 2.87 -2.52 6.77
N ASP A 99 2.47 -2.83 8.00
CA ASP A 99 1.17 -3.45 8.27
C ASP A 99 -0.01 -2.55 7.89
N GLU A 100 0.11 -1.22 8.04
CA GLU A 100 -0.94 -0.26 7.64
C GLU A 100 -1.22 -0.36 6.14
N PHE A 101 -0.17 -0.43 5.32
CA PHE A 101 -0.31 -0.65 3.87
C PHE A 101 -0.94 -2.00 3.56
N LEU A 102 -0.54 -3.05 4.27
CA LEU A 102 -1.09 -4.39 4.06
C LEU A 102 -2.58 -4.45 4.38
N TRP A 103 -3.00 -3.83 5.48
CA TRP A 103 -4.43 -3.78 5.86
C TRP A 103 -5.25 -3.00 4.83
N GLN A 104 -4.80 -1.82 4.42
CA GLN A 104 -5.51 -1.04 3.39
C GLN A 104 -5.54 -1.75 2.05
N ARG A 105 -4.42 -2.33 1.62
CA ARG A 105 -4.36 -3.15 0.41
C ARG A 105 -5.39 -4.28 0.44
N ASP A 106 -5.46 -5.01 1.55
CA ASP A 106 -6.33 -6.17 1.67
C ASP A 106 -7.82 -5.78 1.68
N ILE A 107 -8.14 -4.58 2.16
CA ILE A 107 -9.49 -4.00 2.03
C ILE A 107 -9.77 -3.62 0.57
N MET A 108 -8.86 -2.86 -0.06
CA MET A 108 -9.02 -2.43 -1.45
C MET A 108 -9.07 -3.60 -2.45
N ASN A 109 -8.37 -4.70 -2.17
CA ASN A 109 -8.42 -5.91 -2.98
C ASN A 109 -9.79 -6.62 -2.98
N LYS A 110 -10.73 -6.22 -2.12
CA LYS A 110 -12.12 -6.69 -2.15
C LYS A 110 -12.98 -5.96 -3.20
N LEU A 111 -12.45 -4.94 -3.86
CA LEU A 111 -13.13 -4.28 -4.99
C LEU A 111 -13.31 -5.27 -6.15
N LYS A 112 -14.50 -5.26 -6.76
CA LYS A 112 -14.80 -6.03 -7.97
C LYS A 112 -14.21 -5.40 -9.23
N VAL A 113 -13.98 -4.09 -9.19
CA VAL A 113 -13.32 -3.33 -10.25
C VAL A 113 -11.85 -3.10 -9.93
N PRO A 114 -10.97 -2.97 -10.92
CA PRO A 114 -9.56 -2.71 -10.67
C PRO A 114 -9.36 -1.32 -10.03
N TYR A 115 -8.27 -1.17 -9.26
CA TYR A 115 -7.87 0.11 -8.69
C TYR A 115 -6.38 0.37 -8.90
N VAL A 116 -5.98 1.62 -8.89
CA VAL A 116 -4.60 2.07 -8.80
C VAL A 116 -4.41 2.91 -7.55
N GLY A 117 -3.24 2.82 -6.94
CA GLY A 117 -2.87 3.61 -5.78
C GLY A 117 -1.71 4.54 -6.09
N LEU A 118 -1.81 5.79 -5.65
CA LEU A 118 -0.73 6.78 -5.69
C LEU A 118 -0.05 6.84 -4.33
N LEU A 119 1.15 7.40 -4.29
CA LEU A 119 1.92 7.60 -3.07
C LEU A 119 1.52 8.95 -2.44
N GLY A 120 1.03 8.92 -1.20
CA GLY A 120 0.76 10.11 -0.40
C GLY A 120 1.95 10.56 0.46
N ASN A 121 1.82 11.69 1.15
CA ASN A 121 2.91 12.22 1.98
C ASN A 121 3.07 11.42 3.30
N HIS A 122 1.99 10.93 3.91
CA HIS A 122 2.08 10.03 5.05
C HIS A 122 2.73 8.69 4.68
N ASP A 123 2.52 8.23 3.46
CA ASP A 123 3.14 7.02 2.93
C ASP A 123 4.66 7.14 2.78
N CYS A 124 5.24 8.35 2.83
CA CYS A 124 6.69 8.58 2.74
C CYS A 124 7.39 8.56 4.11
N ILE A 125 6.67 8.39 5.22
CA ILE A 125 7.24 8.36 6.57
C ILE A 125 8.01 7.05 6.77
N GLY A 126 9.15 7.10 7.47
CA GLY A 126 9.97 5.92 7.77
C GLY A 126 10.43 5.17 6.51
N THR A 127 10.04 3.90 6.39
CA THR A 127 10.29 3.04 5.21
C THR A 127 9.06 2.89 4.33
N GLY A 128 8.09 3.78 4.47
CA GLY A 128 6.79 3.65 3.81
C GLY A 128 6.89 3.75 2.29
N GLU A 129 7.79 4.59 1.73
CA GLU A 129 8.01 4.63 0.28
C GLU A 129 8.52 3.29 -0.26
N ASP A 130 9.44 2.62 0.44
CA ASP A 130 9.94 1.30 0.05
C ASP A 130 8.82 0.25 0.12
N THR A 131 7.98 0.34 1.15
CA THR A 131 6.79 -0.51 1.31
C THR A 131 5.79 -0.29 0.18
N TYR A 132 5.49 0.98 -0.14
CA TYR A 132 4.63 1.32 -1.27
C TYR A 132 5.18 0.73 -2.58
N ARG A 133 6.47 0.94 -2.88
CA ARG A 133 7.12 0.41 -4.10
C ARG A 133 7.02 -1.10 -4.18
N ALA A 134 7.21 -1.79 -3.07
CA ALA A 134 7.10 -3.24 -3.00
C ALA A 134 5.67 -3.75 -3.27
N ILE A 135 4.64 -3.03 -2.81
CA ILE A 135 3.23 -3.41 -2.95
C ILE A 135 2.64 -2.92 -4.28
N PHE A 136 2.79 -1.64 -4.60
CA PHE A 136 2.10 -0.99 -5.72
C PHE A 136 2.96 -0.86 -6.98
N GLY A 137 4.28 -0.80 -6.83
CA GLY A 137 5.24 -0.55 -7.93
C GLY A 137 5.74 0.90 -7.93
N GLU A 138 6.21 1.36 -9.08
CA GLU A 138 6.75 2.72 -9.21
C GLU A 138 5.69 3.79 -8.94
N PRO A 139 6.05 4.89 -8.21
CA PRO A 139 5.09 5.93 -7.84
C PRO A 139 4.72 6.85 -9.00
N ASN A 140 5.57 6.91 -10.04
CA ASN A 140 5.27 7.63 -11.27
C ASN A 140 4.87 6.63 -12.36
N PHE A 141 3.66 6.74 -12.86
CA PHE A 141 3.16 5.85 -13.89
C PHE A 141 2.08 6.52 -14.74
N SER A 142 1.77 5.94 -15.87
CA SER A 142 0.63 6.37 -16.68
C SER A 142 -0.09 5.18 -17.30
N PHE A 143 -1.36 5.36 -17.63
CA PHE A 143 -2.17 4.35 -18.31
C PHE A 143 -3.21 5.01 -19.19
N ILE A 144 -3.81 4.22 -20.09
CA ILE A 144 -4.86 4.69 -21.00
C ILE A 144 -6.16 3.97 -20.66
N ALA A 145 -7.21 4.72 -20.39
CA ALA A 145 -8.56 4.19 -20.28
C ALA A 145 -9.44 4.85 -21.37
N GLY A 146 -9.97 4.06 -22.28
CA GLY A 146 -10.68 4.57 -23.46
C GLY A 146 -9.78 5.48 -24.31
N ARG A 147 -10.15 6.76 -24.36
CA ARG A 147 -9.39 7.79 -25.12
C ARG A 147 -8.62 8.75 -24.23
N ILE A 148 -8.56 8.48 -22.90
CA ILE A 148 -7.98 9.37 -21.90
C ILE A 148 -6.68 8.72 -21.40
N LYS A 149 -5.60 9.49 -21.41
CA LYS A 149 -4.35 9.13 -20.73
C LYS A 149 -4.39 9.71 -19.32
N PHE A 150 -4.24 8.84 -18.33
CA PHE A 150 -4.05 9.19 -16.93
C PHE A 150 -2.55 9.24 -16.65
N VAL A 151 -2.09 10.34 -16.08
CA VAL A 151 -0.69 10.54 -15.65
C VAL A 151 -0.70 10.71 -14.15
N CYS A 152 -0.06 9.78 -13.45
CA CYS A 152 0.03 9.71 -11.99
C CYS A 152 1.46 10.04 -11.57
N LEU A 153 1.63 11.11 -10.81
CA LEU A 153 2.94 11.63 -10.44
C LEU A 153 3.10 11.66 -8.92
N ASN A 154 4.28 11.27 -8.46
CA ASN A 154 4.69 11.50 -7.09
C ASN A 154 5.07 12.97 -6.90
N THR A 155 4.17 13.76 -6.34
CA THR A 155 4.40 15.18 -6.07
C THR A 155 5.11 15.44 -4.74
N ASN A 156 5.32 14.42 -3.90
CA ASN A 156 6.02 14.55 -2.61
C ASN A 156 7.48 15.00 -2.82
N ALA A 157 8.11 14.61 -3.92
CA ALA A 157 9.45 15.07 -4.27
C ALA A 157 9.52 16.60 -4.48
N ILE A 158 8.43 17.23 -4.90
CA ILE A 158 8.34 18.68 -5.09
C ILE A 158 8.18 19.40 -3.74
N GLU A 159 7.51 18.78 -2.78
CA GLU A 159 7.29 19.35 -1.45
C GLU A 159 8.60 19.49 -0.65
N TYR A 160 9.50 18.52 -0.79
CA TYR A 160 10.75 18.47 -0.03
C TYR A 160 11.97 19.00 -0.77
N ASP A 161 11.95 19.01 -2.10
CA ASP A 161 13.06 19.46 -2.93
C ASP A 161 12.59 19.91 -4.32
N TYR A 162 12.28 21.19 -4.44
CA TYR A 162 11.87 21.82 -5.70
C TYR A 162 12.93 21.76 -6.82
N SER A 163 14.16 21.35 -6.50
CA SER A 163 15.25 21.21 -7.46
C SER A 163 15.24 19.88 -8.21
N ARG A 164 14.46 18.90 -7.74
CA ARG A 164 14.34 17.61 -8.40
C ARG A 164 13.39 17.71 -9.59
N PRO A 165 13.85 17.39 -10.82
CA PRO A 165 12.96 17.32 -11.95
C PRO A 165 11.93 16.18 -11.74
N ILE A 166 10.68 16.44 -12.11
CA ILE A 166 9.69 15.38 -12.25
C ILE A 166 10.20 14.47 -13.38
N PRO A 167 10.29 13.16 -13.17
CA PRO A 167 10.71 12.25 -14.24
C PRO A 167 9.78 12.36 -15.46
N ASP A 168 10.37 12.32 -16.67
CA ASP A 168 9.68 12.36 -17.96
C ASP A 168 8.72 11.17 -18.18
#